data_18d11a9bce15c8ff111bfad49b81b083
#
_entry.id   18d11a9bce15c8ff111bfad49b81b083
#
_cell.length_a   1.000
_cell.length_b   1.000
_cell.length_c   1.000
_cell.angle_alpha   90.00
_cell.angle_beta   90.00
_cell.angle_gamma   90.00
#
_symmetry.space_group_name_H-M   'P 1'
#
loop_
_entity.id
_entity.type
_entity.pdbx_description
1 polymer ?
#
loop_
_entity_poly.entity_id
_entity_poly.type
_entity_poly.pdbx_seq_one_letter_code
_entity_poly.pdbx_strand_id
1 'polypeptide(L)'
;MDNVRIYLTENCNASCAWCFNKNTRNPELDMDTEKIKKLIDYLSEHKLRKLRIMGGEPTLHPDFVEIWNYALGKFPKMTLFTNGTDKEKLMKINIDDNIGINFNFNFVDAPVDPDICSKYGSFATEVVIRKETDVQKLLDKFVRVHEDMKKQNAYIKFILTIDCTLDIFKYRKEMQEKLNKIIDFAIEHNDYYWGWDHTYPRCFLTEDIIKRLGKIIYIPAPGPNTYFINQCGSVAGCSALVLSNFKLVHCNQYRNNSLDIFNPDGSIIPYNRFANFLKCEGLTKFLSLQNTGCMDCKFFMAGCNGGCVGHKFKH
;
A
#
# COMPACT_ATOMS: atom_id res chain seq x y z
N MET A 1 -16.55 1.88 5.49
CA MET A 1 -15.08 1.90 5.44
C MET A 1 -14.60 0.49 5.78
N ASP A 2 -13.72 -0.09 4.96
CA ASP A 2 -13.34 -1.51 5.11
C ASP A 2 -11.95 -1.71 5.67
N ASN A 3 -11.07 -0.75 5.49
CA ASN A 3 -9.70 -0.89 5.96
C ASN A 3 -9.11 0.43 6.48
N VAL A 4 -8.19 0.30 7.44
CA VAL A 4 -7.41 1.39 7.99
C VAL A 4 -5.92 1.03 7.93
N ARG A 5 -5.12 2.01 7.59
CA ARG A 5 -3.66 1.97 7.64
C ARG A 5 -3.22 2.85 8.81
N ILE A 6 -2.32 2.35 9.62
CA ILE A 6 -1.80 3.08 10.77
C ILE A 6 -0.28 3.16 10.66
N TYR A 7 0.27 4.37 10.77
CA TYR A 7 1.69 4.64 10.84
C TYR A 7 2.13 4.68 12.30
N LEU A 8 2.66 3.57 12.82
CA LEU A 8 3.10 3.49 14.22
C LEU A 8 4.23 4.46 14.54
N THR A 9 5.16 4.60 13.61
CA THR A 9 6.33 5.46 13.74
C THR A 9 6.66 6.10 12.38
N GLU A 10 7.29 7.24 12.40
CA GLU A 10 7.91 7.80 11.20
C GLU A 10 9.42 7.51 11.14
N ASN A 11 10.00 6.89 12.16
CA ASN A 11 11.37 6.41 12.15
C ASN A 11 11.55 5.25 11.15
N CYS A 12 12.68 5.22 10.44
CA CYS A 12 13.01 4.15 9.51
C CYS A 12 14.53 4.07 9.35
N ASN A 13 15.06 2.87 9.45
CA ASN A 13 16.48 2.57 9.24
C ASN A 13 16.85 2.39 7.75
N ALA A 14 15.90 2.65 6.83
CA ALA A 14 16.11 2.60 5.40
C ALA A 14 15.99 3.98 4.73
N SER A 15 16.70 4.16 3.62
CA SER A 15 16.72 5.38 2.82
C SER A 15 16.28 5.13 1.38
N CYS A 16 15.17 4.41 1.18
CA CYS A 16 14.64 4.07 -0.14
C CYS A 16 14.44 5.31 -1.02
N ALA A 17 14.98 5.27 -2.23
CA ALA A 17 14.93 6.43 -3.14
C ALA A 17 13.50 6.80 -3.58
N TRP A 18 12.57 5.82 -3.58
CA TRP A 18 11.14 5.97 -3.93
C TRP A 18 10.24 6.15 -2.70
N CYS A 19 10.81 6.33 -1.52
CA CYS A 19 10.01 6.49 -0.31
C CYS A 19 9.18 7.77 -0.40
N PHE A 20 7.87 7.60 -0.47
CA PHE A 20 6.92 8.72 -0.52
C PHE A 20 6.89 9.55 0.77
N ASN A 21 7.44 9.02 1.87
CA ASN A 21 7.57 9.71 3.15
C ASN A 21 8.92 10.42 3.34
N LYS A 22 9.88 10.25 2.43
CA LYS A 22 11.26 10.69 2.62
C LYS A 22 11.39 12.17 3.06
N ASN A 23 10.57 13.03 2.49
CA ASN A 23 10.63 14.48 2.73
C ASN A 23 9.61 15.00 3.76
N THR A 24 8.77 14.13 4.31
CA THR A 24 7.65 14.51 5.19
C THR A 24 7.67 13.82 6.54
N ARG A 25 8.54 12.83 6.71
CA ARG A 25 8.65 12.07 7.96
C ARG A 25 9.40 12.86 9.04
N ASN A 26 8.93 12.74 10.27
CA ASN A 26 9.65 13.14 11.47
C ASN A 26 10.15 11.87 12.17
N PRO A 27 11.46 11.54 12.12
CA PRO A 27 12.00 10.29 12.68
C PRO A 27 11.80 10.13 14.19
N GLU A 28 11.53 11.21 14.91
CA GLU A 28 11.32 11.18 16.36
C GLU A 28 9.84 10.96 16.74
N LEU A 29 8.97 10.81 15.73
CA LEU A 29 7.53 10.72 15.97
C LEU A 29 7.09 9.25 16.03
N ASP A 30 6.85 8.78 17.23
CA ASP A 30 6.18 7.51 17.53
C ASP A 30 4.76 7.76 18.03
N MET A 31 3.84 6.84 17.75
CA MET A 31 2.50 6.86 18.33
C MET A 31 2.56 6.52 19.83
N ASP A 32 1.77 7.24 20.62
CA ASP A 32 1.56 6.87 22.02
C ASP A 32 0.83 5.53 22.12
N THR A 33 1.40 4.59 22.87
CA THR A 33 0.95 3.20 22.95
C THR A 33 -0.47 3.08 23.54
N GLU A 34 -0.82 3.86 24.55
CA GLU A 34 -2.15 3.79 25.13
C GLU A 34 -3.21 4.43 24.23
N LYS A 35 -2.87 5.51 23.52
CA LYS A 35 -3.78 6.11 22.54
C LYS A 35 -4.00 5.19 21.34
N ILE A 36 -2.96 4.48 20.87
CA ILE A 36 -3.16 3.54 19.76
C ILE A 36 -4.02 2.35 20.16
N LYS A 37 -3.88 1.82 21.38
CA LYS A 37 -4.77 0.76 21.88
C LYS A 37 -6.22 1.22 21.93
N LYS A 38 -6.49 2.43 22.45
CA LYS A 38 -7.83 3.04 22.42
C LYS A 38 -8.36 3.16 20.99
N LEU A 39 -7.52 3.57 20.05
CA LEU A 39 -7.92 3.67 18.64
C LEU A 39 -8.20 2.29 18.03
N ILE A 40 -7.41 1.27 18.33
CA ILE A 40 -7.62 -0.11 17.90
C ILE A 40 -8.98 -0.62 18.38
N ASP A 41 -9.31 -0.44 19.66
CA ASP A 41 -10.60 -0.82 20.21
C ASP A 41 -11.75 -0.12 19.52
N TYR A 42 -11.67 1.21 19.40
CA TYR A 42 -12.64 2.01 18.69
C TYR A 42 -12.88 1.53 17.25
N LEU A 43 -11.82 1.26 16.49
CA LEU A 43 -11.93 0.80 15.12
C LEU A 43 -12.53 -0.62 15.02
N SER A 44 -12.21 -1.50 15.95
CA SER A 44 -12.75 -2.87 16.00
C SER A 44 -14.25 -2.89 16.35
N GLU A 45 -14.70 -2.06 17.29
CA GLU A 45 -16.11 -1.87 17.65
C GLU A 45 -16.96 -1.39 16.46
N HIS A 46 -16.38 -0.58 15.58
CA HIS A 46 -17.01 -0.11 14.34
C HIS A 46 -16.86 -1.10 13.16
N LYS A 47 -16.48 -2.36 13.47
CA LYS A 47 -16.45 -3.50 12.53
C LYS A 47 -15.61 -3.25 11.27
N LEU A 48 -14.49 -2.55 11.41
CA LEU A 48 -13.51 -2.48 10.33
C LEU A 48 -12.97 -3.87 10.02
N ARG A 49 -12.86 -4.19 8.73
CA ARG A 49 -12.49 -5.53 8.28
C ARG A 49 -10.98 -5.77 8.24
N LYS A 50 -10.19 -4.70 8.09
CA LYS A 50 -8.76 -4.85 7.85
C LYS A 50 -7.95 -3.74 8.52
N LEU A 51 -7.00 -4.15 9.34
CA LEU A 51 -5.96 -3.29 9.89
C LEU A 51 -4.65 -3.51 9.13
N ARG A 52 -4.01 -2.41 8.73
CA ARG A 52 -2.67 -2.45 8.13
C ARG A 52 -1.73 -1.62 9.00
N ILE A 53 -0.73 -2.28 9.55
CA ILE A 53 0.34 -1.65 10.34
C ILE A 53 1.50 -1.32 9.41
N MET A 54 1.91 -0.07 9.43
CA MET A 54 2.98 0.47 8.61
C MET A 54 3.63 1.69 9.30
N GLY A 55 4.47 2.43 8.59
CA GLY A 55 5.12 3.63 9.11
C GLY A 55 6.32 4.02 8.27
N GLY A 56 7.39 4.50 8.93
CA GLY A 56 8.75 4.40 8.42
C GLY A 56 9.13 2.92 8.36
N GLU A 57 9.56 2.38 9.50
CA GLU A 57 9.65 0.94 9.73
C GLU A 57 8.94 0.61 11.06
N PRO A 58 7.79 -0.09 11.04
CA PRO A 58 6.98 -0.32 12.24
C PRO A 58 7.73 -1.03 13.36
N THR A 59 8.65 -1.93 13.03
CA THR A 59 9.43 -2.67 14.02
C THR A 59 10.37 -1.77 14.84
N LEU A 60 10.63 -0.54 14.39
CA LEU A 60 11.41 0.44 15.16
C LEU A 60 10.59 1.11 16.28
N HIS A 61 9.25 1.03 16.24
CA HIS A 61 8.46 1.50 17.37
C HIS A 61 8.84 0.71 18.63
N PRO A 62 9.09 1.35 19.79
CA PRO A 62 9.52 0.65 21.00
C PRO A 62 8.55 -0.45 21.39
N ASP A 63 7.25 -0.18 21.41
CA ASP A 63 6.19 -1.10 21.83
C ASP A 63 5.52 -1.85 20.65
N PHE A 64 6.22 -2.00 19.53
CA PHE A 64 5.67 -2.65 18.32
C PHE A 64 5.05 -4.02 18.61
N VAL A 65 5.77 -4.88 19.35
CA VAL A 65 5.31 -6.24 19.66
C VAL A 65 4.05 -6.22 20.51
N GLU A 66 3.99 -5.34 21.49
CA GLU A 66 2.83 -5.16 22.37
C GLU A 66 1.62 -4.68 21.57
N ILE A 67 1.77 -3.63 20.76
CA ILE A 67 0.69 -3.06 19.92
C ILE A 67 0.17 -4.10 18.93
N TRP A 68 1.07 -4.83 18.26
CA TRP A 68 0.69 -5.87 17.33
C TRP A 68 -0.12 -6.97 18.00
N ASN A 69 0.39 -7.54 19.11
CA ASN A 69 -0.27 -8.61 19.84
C ASN A 69 -1.60 -8.16 20.44
N TYR A 70 -1.71 -6.88 20.85
CA TYR A 70 -2.95 -6.28 21.31
C TYR A 70 -4.03 -6.19 20.22
N ALA A 71 -3.63 -5.90 18.98
CA ALA A 71 -4.53 -5.82 17.84
C ALA A 71 -4.94 -7.18 17.29
N LEU A 72 -4.15 -8.23 17.54
CA LEU A 72 -4.38 -9.57 17.02
C LEU A 72 -5.75 -10.10 17.47
N GLY A 73 -6.50 -10.65 16.52
CA GLY A 73 -7.85 -11.18 16.74
C GLY A 73 -8.97 -10.13 16.82
N LYS A 74 -8.63 -8.82 16.88
CA LYS A 74 -9.64 -7.74 16.89
C LYS A 74 -10.16 -7.38 15.50
N PHE A 75 -9.46 -7.75 14.45
CA PHE A 75 -9.83 -7.50 13.06
C PHE A 75 -9.86 -8.80 12.27
N PRO A 76 -10.82 -8.98 11.34
CA PRO A 76 -10.87 -10.15 10.46
C PRO A 76 -9.60 -10.35 9.62
N LYS A 77 -8.82 -9.29 9.39
CA LYS A 77 -7.55 -9.37 8.70
C LYS A 77 -6.57 -8.31 9.20
N MET A 78 -5.31 -8.71 9.40
CA MET A 78 -4.21 -7.78 9.66
C MET A 78 -3.12 -7.92 8.62
N THR A 79 -2.39 -6.84 8.35
CA THR A 79 -1.22 -6.86 7.45
C THR A 79 -0.12 -5.98 8.02
N LEU A 80 1.07 -6.53 8.13
CA LEU A 80 2.29 -5.79 8.44
C LEU A 80 3.02 -5.41 7.16
N PHE A 81 3.45 -4.15 7.05
CA PHE A 81 4.38 -3.67 6.04
C PHE A 81 5.72 -3.40 6.72
N THR A 82 6.77 -4.11 6.33
CA THR A 82 8.08 -4.02 6.98
C THR A 82 9.20 -4.16 5.96
N ASN A 83 10.35 -3.59 6.28
CA ASN A 83 11.58 -3.84 5.54
C ASN A 83 12.28 -5.15 5.96
N GLY A 84 11.83 -5.81 7.03
CA GLY A 84 12.31 -7.10 7.47
C GLY A 84 13.65 -7.09 8.21
N THR A 85 14.19 -5.93 8.58
CA THR A 85 15.53 -5.84 9.18
C THR A 85 15.57 -6.21 10.66
N ASP A 86 14.44 -6.11 11.38
CA ASP A 86 14.35 -6.46 12.81
C ASP A 86 13.75 -7.87 12.96
N LYS A 87 14.59 -8.88 12.74
CA LYS A 87 14.22 -10.30 12.90
C LYS A 87 13.70 -10.59 14.31
N GLU A 88 14.33 -10.03 15.33
CA GLU A 88 13.98 -10.33 16.73
C GLU A 88 12.52 -9.97 17.03
N LYS A 89 12.09 -8.76 16.67
CA LYS A 89 10.70 -8.33 16.86
C LYS A 89 9.74 -9.09 15.96
N LEU A 90 10.11 -9.39 14.71
CA LEU A 90 9.31 -10.21 13.83
C LEU A 90 9.09 -11.62 14.37
N MET A 91 10.09 -12.21 15.04
CA MET A 91 9.93 -13.52 15.66
C MET A 91 9.11 -13.48 16.97
N LYS A 92 8.98 -12.33 17.63
CA LYS A 92 8.20 -12.16 18.89
C LYS A 92 6.72 -11.90 18.67
N ILE A 93 6.29 -11.39 17.51
CA ILE A 93 4.85 -11.15 17.27
C ILE A 93 4.10 -12.47 17.07
N ASN A 94 2.90 -12.53 17.62
CA ASN A 94 1.98 -13.65 17.38
C ASN A 94 1.33 -13.52 15.99
N ILE A 95 0.98 -14.66 15.39
CA ILE A 95 0.32 -14.74 14.08
C ILE A 95 -0.86 -15.71 14.14
N ASP A 96 -1.82 -15.50 13.24
CA ASP A 96 -2.91 -16.43 12.93
C ASP A 96 -3.09 -16.50 11.40
N ASP A 97 -4.05 -17.30 10.93
CA ASP A 97 -4.32 -17.50 9.49
C ASP A 97 -4.78 -16.22 8.75
N ASN A 98 -5.11 -15.15 9.49
CA ASN A 98 -5.60 -13.89 8.95
C ASN A 98 -4.51 -12.83 8.79
N ILE A 99 -3.26 -13.20 9.10
CA ILE A 99 -2.12 -12.29 9.03
C ILE A 99 -1.49 -12.32 7.63
N GLY A 100 -1.23 -11.14 7.10
CA GLY A 100 -0.40 -10.97 5.90
C GLY A 100 0.87 -10.18 6.23
N ILE A 101 1.99 -10.62 5.68
CA ILE A 101 3.23 -9.84 5.75
C ILE A 101 3.56 -9.31 4.36
N ASN A 102 3.85 -8.02 4.29
CA ASN A 102 4.33 -7.35 3.08
C ASN A 102 5.74 -6.85 3.31
N PHE A 103 6.71 -7.54 2.72
CA PHE A 103 8.12 -7.15 2.78
C PHE A 103 8.47 -6.15 1.68
N ASN A 104 9.33 -5.22 2.00
CA ASN A 104 9.90 -4.34 0.98
C ASN A 104 10.86 -5.13 0.08
N PHE A 105 10.52 -5.29 -1.21
CA PHE A 105 11.29 -6.07 -2.19
C PHE A 105 12.75 -5.65 -2.33
N ASN A 106 13.08 -4.41 -2.01
CA ASN A 106 14.44 -3.91 -2.17
C ASN A 106 15.41 -4.43 -1.11
N PHE A 107 14.88 -4.90 0.02
CA PHE A 107 15.68 -5.55 1.07
C PHE A 107 15.83 -7.06 0.86
N VAL A 108 15.17 -7.64 -0.15
CA VAL A 108 15.33 -9.05 -0.53
C VAL A 108 16.51 -9.21 -1.49
N ASP A 109 17.64 -8.54 -1.24
CA ASP A 109 18.91 -8.79 -1.96
C ASP A 109 19.70 -9.95 -1.36
N ALA A 110 19.50 -10.22 -0.07
CA ALA A 110 19.88 -11.46 0.59
C ALA A 110 18.73 -12.48 0.55
N PRO A 111 18.99 -13.78 0.67
CA PRO A 111 17.93 -14.77 0.90
C PRO A 111 17.10 -14.36 2.10
N VAL A 112 15.77 -14.49 2.03
CA VAL A 112 14.92 -14.24 3.19
C VAL A 112 15.30 -15.25 4.27
N ASP A 113 15.39 -14.75 5.50
CA ASP A 113 15.83 -15.55 6.63
C ASP A 113 14.94 -16.80 6.79
N PRO A 114 15.54 -18.02 6.90
CA PRO A 114 14.80 -19.27 6.98
C PRO A 114 13.82 -19.35 8.14
N ASP A 115 14.14 -18.75 9.30
CA ASP A 115 13.22 -18.74 10.46
C ASP A 115 12.00 -17.88 10.17
N ILE A 116 12.17 -16.74 9.48
CA ILE A 116 11.08 -15.90 9.03
C ILE A 116 10.22 -16.68 8.01
N CYS A 117 10.83 -17.37 7.06
CA CYS A 117 10.11 -18.20 6.09
C CYS A 117 9.32 -19.31 6.77
N SER A 118 9.93 -20.01 7.72
CA SER A 118 9.29 -21.08 8.50
C SER A 118 8.11 -20.56 9.32
N LYS A 119 8.24 -19.38 9.91
CA LYS A 119 7.19 -18.79 10.75
C LYS A 119 5.98 -18.34 9.94
N TYR A 120 6.21 -17.66 8.81
CA TYR A 120 5.13 -16.97 8.10
C TYR A 120 4.62 -17.73 6.87
N GLY A 121 5.42 -18.55 6.24
CA GLY A 121 5.05 -19.43 5.12
C GLY A 121 4.67 -18.71 3.83
N SER A 122 4.08 -17.53 3.90
CA SER A 122 3.67 -16.73 2.74
C SER A 122 3.87 -15.25 2.93
N PHE A 123 4.30 -14.58 1.86
CA PHE A 123 4.63 -13.16 1.86
C PHE A 123 4.03 -12.45 0.66
N ALA A 124 3.80 -11.15 0.81
CA ALA A 124 3.67 -10.26 -0.32
C ALA A 124 4.87 -9.30 -0.36
N THR A 125 5.21 -8.80 -1.54
CA THR A 125 6.23 -7.76 -1.68
C THR A 125 5.82 -6.75 -2.73
N GLU A 126 5.96 -5.46 -2.41
CA GLU A 126 5.74 -4.38 -3.39
C GLU A 126 6.98 -4.18 -4.24
N VAL A 127 6.78 -4.25 -5.54
CA VAL A 127 7.79 -4.03 -6.57
C VAL A 127 7.53 -2.68 -7.23
N VAL A 128 8.33 -1.68 -6.87
CA VAL A 128 8.16 -0.32 -7.39
C VAL A 128 8.95 -0.18 -8.70
N ILE A 129 8.23 -0.05 -9.81
CA ILE A 129 8.80 0.19 -11.14
C ILE A 129 9.07 1.70 -11.29
N ARG A 130 10.32 2.04 -11.52
CA ARG A 130 10.81 3.41 -11.62
C ARG A 130 11.37 3.69 -13.00
N LYS A 131 11.62 4.97 -13.29
CA LYS A 131 12.31 5.39 -14.52
C LYS A 131 13.70 4.71 -14.62
N GLU A 132 14.45 4.67 -13.53
CA GLU A 132 15.79 4.08 -13.46
C GLU A 132 15.79 2.55 -13.34
N THR A 133 14.61 1.90 -13.30
CA THR A 133 14.52 0.44 -13.18
C THR A 133 15.11 -0.23 -14.39
N ASP A 134 16.17 -1.00 -14.17
CA ASP A 134 16.70 -1.98 -15.11
C ASP A 134 15.79 -3.22 -15.09
N VAL A 135 15.02 -3.38 -16.16
CA VAL A 135 14.01 -4.45 -16.22
C VAL A 135 14.66 -5.82 -16.21
N GLN A 136 15.80 -6.03 -16.88
CA GLN A 136 16.44 -7.34 -16.90
C GLN A 136 16.91 -7.75 -15.50
N LYS A 137 17.61 -6.86 -14.79
CA LYS A 137 18.00 -7.12 -13.39
C LYS A 137 16.81 -7.37 -12.47
N LEU A 138 15.69 -6.71 -12.75
CA LEU A 138 14.46 -6.93 -11.99
C LEU A 138 13.88 -8.33 -12.27
N LEU A 139 13.85 -8.78 -13.53
CA LEU A 139 13.39 -10.12 -13.90
C LEU A 139 14.29 -11.21 -13.30
N ASP A 140 15.61 -11.04 -13.38
CA ASP A 140 16.57 -11.95 -12.76
C ASP A 140 16.35 -12.04 -11.23
N LYS A 141 16.02 -10.91 -10.61
CA LYS A 141 15.69 -10.86 -9.17
C LYS A 141 14.39 -11.60 -8.86
N PHE A 142 13.36 -11.52 -9.71
CA PHE A 142 12.13 -12.31 -9.53
C PHE A 142 12.43 -13.81 -9.51
N VAL A 143 13.23 -14.29 -10.49
CA VAL A 143 13.62 -15.70 -10.55
C VAL A 143 14.34 -16.11 -9.28
N ARG A 144 15.39 -15.40 -8.90
CA ARG A 144 16.18 -15.71 -7.71
C ARG A 144 15.32 -15.77 -6.44
N VAL A 145 14.50 -14.75 -6.22
CA VAL A 145 13.66 -14.65 -5.01
C VAL A 145 12.61 -15.77 -4.99
N HIS A 146 11.98 -16.08 -6.13
CA HIS A 146 11.02 -17.16 -6.23
C HIS A 146 11.64 -18.51 -5.91
N GLU A 147 12.81 -18.81 -6.49
CA GLU A 147 13.53 -20.05 -6.25
C GLU A 147 14.01 -20.18 -4.79
N ASP A 148 14.48 -19.08 -4.18
CA ASP A 148 14.89 -19.09 -2.79
C ASP A 148 13.72 -19.36 -1.84
N MET A 149 12.53 -18.77 -2.11
CA MET A 149 11.32 -19.05 -1.37
C MET A 149 10.88 -20.51 -1.53
N LYS A 150 10.90 -21.02 -2.75
CA LYS A 150 10.52 -22.40 -3.05
C LYS A 150 11.40 -23.43 -2.31
N LYS A 151 12.70 -23.20 -2.25
CA LYS A 151 13.64 -24.03 -1.46
C LYS A 151 13.31 -24.06 0.04
N GLN A 152 12.72 -22.99 0.55
CA GLN A 152 12.33 -22.85 1.95
C GLN A 152 10.87 -23.22 2.20
N ASN A 153 10.19 -23.81 1.21
CA ASN A 153 8.77 -24.16 1.27
C ASN A 153 7.86 -22.97 1.62
N ALA A 154 8.24 -21.78 1.16
CA ALA A 154 7.52 -20.53 1.36
C ALA A 154 7.01 -19.96 0.03
N TYR A 155 5.98 -19.11 0.09
CA TYR A 155 5.36 -18.49 -1.08
C TYR A 155 5.57 -16.97 -1.07
N ILE A 156 5.77 -16.39 -2.27
CA ILE A 156 5.86 -14.95 -2.42
C ILE A 156 4.91 -14.45 -3.50
N LYS A 157 4.18 -13.37 -3.19
CA LYS A 157 3.35 -12.62 -4.13
C LYS A 157 4.05 -11.31 -4.49
N PHE A 158 4.33 -11.11 -5.77
CA PHE A 158 4.87 -9.85 -6.29
C PHE A 158 3.74 -8.87 -6.61
N ILE A 159 3.69 -7.74 -5.91
CA ILE A 159 2.70 -6.69 -6.12
C ILE A 159 3.36 -5.57 -6.93
N LEU A 160 3.00 -5.48 -8.20
CA LEU A 160 3.56 -4.47 -9.11
C LEU A 160 2.93 -3.10 -8.84
N THR A 161 3.76 -2.09 -8.75
CA THR A 161 3.35 -0.68 -8.67
C THR A 161 4.34 0.19 -9.44
N ILE A 162 3.90 1.36 -9.90
CA ILE A 162 4.77 2.35 -10.51
C ILE A 162 5.01 3.45 -9.49
N ASP A 163 6.23 3.95 -9.43
CA ASP A 163 6.61 5.02 -8.52
C ASP A 163 5.57 6.16 -8.57
N CYS A 164 4.83 6.33 -7.47
CA CYS A 164 3.79 7.35 -7.36
C CYS A 164 4.34 8.78 -7.39
N THR A 165 5.66 8.94 -7.29
CA THR A 165 6.35 10.24 -7.39
C THR A 165 6.72 10.60 -8.84
N LEU A 166 6.53 9.68 -9.79
CA LEU A 166 6.84 9.88 -11.18
C LEU A 166 5.71 10.61 -11.92
N ASP A 167 6.06 11.56 -12.79
CA ASP A 167 5.12 12.08 -13.78
C ASP A 167 4.87 11.03 -14.86
N ILE A 168 3.83 10.23 -14.65
CA ILE A 168 3.47 9.13 -15.58
C ILE A 168 2.97 9.62 -16.93
N PHE A 169 2.53 10.86 -17.04
CA PHE A 169 2.10 11.43 -18.34
C PHE A 169 3.31 11.76 -19.20
N LYS A 170 4.36 12.31 -18.60
CA LYS A 170 5.64 12.61 -19.25
C LYS A 170 6.38 11.36 -19.69
N TYR A 171 6.45 10.36 -18.83
CA TYR A 171 7.22 9.12 -19.04
C TYR A 171 6.36 7.93 -19.49
N ARG A 172 5.15 8.18 -19.98
CA ARG A 172 4.15 7.15 -20.29
C ARG A 172 4.67 6.01 -21.15
N LYS A 173 5.26 6.32 -22.31
CA LYS A 173 5.75 5.29 -23.25
C LYS A 173 6.83 4.41 -22.61
N GLU A 174 7.84 5.03 -22.02
CA GLU A 174 8.94 4.32 -21.38
C GLU A 174 8.43 3.37 -20.28
N MET A 175 7.51 3.84 -19.44
CA MET A 175 6.96 3.02 -18.37
C MET A 175 6.04 1.90 -18.88
N GLN A 176 5.30 2.14 -19.96
CA GLN A 176 4.51 1.10 -20.62
C GLN A 176 5.41 0.02 -21.23
N GLU A 177 6.53 0.37 -21.84
CA GLU A 177 7.51 -0.59 -22.38
C GLU A 177 8.10 -1.47 -21.27
N LYS A 178 8.50 -0.87 -20.14
CA LYS A 178 8.98 -1.61 -18.96
C LYS A 178 7.92 -2.55 -18.42
N LEU A 179 6.68 -2.04 -18.24
CA LEU A 179 5.57 -2.83 -17.75
C LEU A 179 5.23 -3.99 -18.67
N ASN A 180 5.26 -3.78 -19.99
CA ASN A 180 4.99 -4.82 -20.98
C ASN A 180 6.00 -5.98 -20.87
N LYS A 181 7.30 -5.68 -20.73
CA LYS A 181 8.33 -6.73 -20.53
C LYS A 181 8.10 -7.53 -19.25
N ILE A 182 7.68 -6.87 -18.17
CA ILE A 182 7.36 -7.56 -16.90
C ILE A 182 6.10 -8.42 -17.05
N ILE A 183 5.09 -7.95 -17.77
CA ILE A 183 3.87 -8.72 -18.04
C ILE A 183 4.17 -9.93 -18.92
N ASP A 184 5.02 -9.80 -19.95
CA ASP A 184 5.44 -10.92 -20.79
C ASP A 184 6.11 -12.00 -19.96
N PHE A 185 7.10 -11.61 -19.14
CA PHE A 185 7.74 -12.50 -18.18
C PHE A 185 6.72 -13.19 -17.24
N ALA A 186 5.78 -12.44 -16.69
CA ALA A 186 4.79 -12.98 -15.77
C ALA A 186 3.80 -13.95 -16.44
N ILE A 187 3.52 -13.78 -17.74
CA ILE A 187 2.71 -14.72 -18.52
C ILE A 187 3.48 -16.03 -18.76
N GLU A 188 4.78 -15.93 -19.03
CA GLU A 188 5.65 -17.11 -19.23
C GLU A 188 5.89 -17.90 -17.94
N HIS A 189 5.88 -17.22 -16.78
CA HIS A 189 6.11 -17.79 -15.45
C HIS A 189 4.78 -17.83 -14.66
N ASN A 190 3.86 -18.68 -15.06
CA ASN A 190 2.50 -18.75 -14.54
C ASN A 190 2.37 -19.41 -13.14
N ASP A 191 3.46 -19.94 -12.61
CA ASP A 191 3.60 -20.48 -11.26
C ASP A 191 3.91 -19.39 -10.21
N TYR A 192 4.14 -18.14 -10.65
CA TYR A 192 4.36 -17.01 -9.77
C TYR A 192 3.04 -16.35 -9.38
N TYR A 193 2.96 -15.84 -8.14
CA TYR A 193 1.80 -15.07 -7.68
C TYR A 193 2.01 -13.58 -7.93
N TRP A 194 1.09 -12.98 -8.69
CA TRP A 194 1.15 -11.57 -9.05
C TRP A 194 0.02 -10.77 -8.42
N GLY A 195 0.27 -9.51 -8.15
CA GLY A 195 -0.69 -8.51 -7.71
C GLY A 195 -0.43 -7.17 -8.36
N TRP A 196 -1.37 -6.25 -8.19
CA TRP A 196 -1.29 -4.90 -8.69
C TRP A 196 -1.73 -3.93 -7.59
N ASP A 197 -0.98 -2.86 -7.40
CA ASP A 197 -1.36 -1.79 -6.47
C ASP A 197 -1.43 -0.44 -7.20
N HIS A 198 -2.12 0.52 -6.59
CA HIS A 198 -2.44 1.82 -7.11
C HIS A 198 -3.39 1.83 -8.32
N THR A 199 -3.89 3.01 -8.63
CA THR A 199 -4.76 3.27 -9.76
C THR A 199 -4.05 4.13 -10.78
N TYR A 200 -4.19 3.73 -12.05
CA TYR A 200 -3.56 4.43 -13.17
C TYR A 200 -4.63 4.87 -14.17
N PRO A 201 -4.43 6.00 -14.87
CA PRO A 201 -5.39 6.46 -15.87
C PRO A 201 -5.45 5.51 -17.05
N ARG A 202 -6.61 5.43 -17.73
CA ARG A 202 -6.80 4.58 -18.93
C ARG A 202 -5.87 4.93 -20.09
N CYS A 203 -5.40 6.16 -20.16
CA CYS A 203 -4.39 6.54 -21.15
C CYS A 203 -3.01 5.92 -20.86
N PHE A 204 -2.77 5.47 -19.63
CA PHE A 204 -1.56 4.74 -19.23
C PHE A 204 -1.80 3.22 -19.31
N LEU A 205 -2.84 2.70 -18.69
CA LEU A 205 -3.24 1.30 -18.79
C LEU A 205 -4.16 1.14 -20.00
N THR A 206 -3.58 0.90 -21.18
CA THR A 206 -4.33 0.63 -22.41
C THR A 206 -5.17 -0.64 -22.27
N GLU A 207 -6.15 -0.82 -23.14
CA GLU A 207 -6.98 -2.03 -23.14
C GLU A 207 -6.16 -3.31 -23.32
N ASP A 208 -5.09 -3.26 -24.12
CA ASP A 208 -4.16 -4.38 -24.29
C ASP A 208 -3.43 -4.71 -23.00
N ILE A 209 -2.85 -3.71 -22.33
CA ILE A 209 -2.18 -3.90 -21.03
C ILE A 209 -3.15 -4.49 -20.00
N ILE A 210 -4.38 -3.97 -19.92
CA ILE A 210 -5.41 -4.47 -18.99
C ILE A 210 -5.76 -5.93 -19.29
N LYS A 211 -5.96 -6.28 -20.57
CA LYS A 211 -6.26 -7.64 -21.01
C LYS A 211 -5.13 -8.62 -20.65
N ARG A 212 -3.88 -8.19 -20.82
CA ARG A 212 -2.69 -8.99 -20.51
C ARG A 212 -2.48 -9.14 -19.01
N LEU A 213 -2.65 -8.06 -18.22
CA LEU A 213 -2.65 -8.12 -16.76
C LEU A 213 -3.72 -9.09 -16.23
N GLY A 214 -4.89 -9.15 -16.85
CA GLY A 214 -5.96 -10.08 -16.49
C GLY A 214 -5.61 -11.56 -16.65
N LYS A 215 -4.53 -11.90 -17.36
CA LYS A 215 -4.01 -13.28 -17.45
C LYS A 215 -3.17 -13.69 -16.26
N ILE A 216 -2.55 -12.74 -15.56
CA ILE A 216 -1.61 -12.99 -14.46
C ILE A 216 -2.17 -12.58 -13.10
N ILE A 217 -3.12 -11.67 -13.08
CA ILE A 217 -3.74 -11.15 -11.84
C ILE A 217 -5.24 -11.44 -11.92
N TYR A 218 -5.81 -11.97 -10.83
CA TYR A 218 -7.26 -12.01 -10.71
C TYR A 218 -7.79 -10.58 -10.63
N ILE A 219 -8.31 -10.10 -11.75
CA ILE A 219 -9.07 -8.85 -11.82
C ILE A 219 -10.53 -9.28 -11.76
N PRO A 220 -11.26 -9.03 -10.65
CA PRO A 220 -12.68 -9.33 -10.60
C PRO A 220 -13.38 -8.62 -11.76
N ALA A 221 -14.29 -9.32 -12.44
CA ALA A 221 -15.03 -8.78 -13.56
C ALA A 221 -15.60 -7.40 -13.19
N PRO A 222 -15.36 -6.35 -13.98
CA PRO A 222 -15.88 -5.04 -13.67
C PRO A 222 -17.41 -5.12 -13.67
N GLY A 223 -18.04 -4.78 -12.56
CA GLY A 223 -19.45 -4.38 -12.58
C GLY A 223 -19.61 -3.19 -13.52
N PRO A 224 -20.82 -2.88 -14.01
CA PRO A 224 -21.05 -1.85 -15.02
C PRO A 224 -20.47 -0.47 -14.69
N ASN A 225 -20.02 -0.24 -13.46
CA ASN A 225 -19.46 1.02 -12.97
C ASN A 225 -18.10 0.90 -12.26
N THR A 226 -17.43 -0.26 -12.30
CA THR A 226 -16.20 -0.48 -11.52
C THR A 226 -15.06 -0.97 -12.39
N TYR A 227 -14.22 -0.06 -12.82
CA TYR A 227 -12.89 -0.42 -13.27
C TYR A 227 -11.96 -0.53 -12.05
N PHE A 228 -11.79 -1.73 -11.55
CA PHE A 228 -11.05 -2.03 -10.32
C PHE A 228 -9.61 -1.49 -10.30
N ILE A 229 -9.00 -1.39 -11.48
CA ILE A 229 -7.65 -0.82 -11.65
C ILE A 229 -7.68 0.71 -11.56
N ASN A 230 -8.86 1.35 -11.60
CA ASN A 230 -9.02 2.79 -11.69
C ASN A 230 -9.66 3.45 -10.46
N GLN A 231 -9.92 2.71 -9.37
CA GLN A 231 -10.48 3.27 -8.15
C GLN A 231 -9.43 3.33 -7.04
N CYS A 232 -9.01 4.53 -6.69
CA CYS A 232 -8.26 4.74 -5.47
C CYS A 232 -9.17 4.50 -4.26
N GLY A 233 -8.85 3.49 -3.43
CA GLY A 233 -9.62 3.17 -2.23
C GLY A 233 -9.75 4.35 -1.25
N SER A 234 -8.78 5.28 -1.26
CA SER A 234 -8.84 6.51 -0.47
C SER A 234 -9.93 7.46 -0.96
N VAL A 235 -10.10 7.58 -2.28
CA VAL A 235 -11.14 8.43 -2.89
C VAL A 235 -12.52 7.81 -2.76
N ALA A 236 -12.63 6.48 -2.87
CA ALA A 236 -13.89 5.77 -2.66
C ALA A 236 -14.34 5.75 -1.19
N GLY A 237 -13.58 6.32 -0.26
CA GLY A 237 -13.89 6.31 1.18
C GLY A 237 -13.78 4.93 1.84
N CYS A 238 -13.17 3.97 1.16
CA CYS A 238 -13.02 2.59 1.65
C CYS A 238 -11.75 2.35 2.46
N SER A 239 -10.80 3.29 2.43
CA SER A 239 -9.51 3.17 3.10
C SER A 239 -9.15 4.48 3.81
N ALA A 240 -8.72 4.35 5.05
CA ALA A 240 -8.22 5.44 5.87
C ALA A 240 -6.72 5.31 6.11
N LEU A 241 -6.05 6.43 6.35
CA LEU A 241 -4.69 6.47 6.83
C LEU A 241 -4.61 7.32 8.09
N VAL A 242 -4.12 6.74 9.17
CA VAL A 242 -3.82 7.44 10.42
C VAL A 242 -2.31 7.63 10.50
N LEU A 243 -1.88 8.88 10.61
CA LEU A 243 -0.49 9.26 10.78
C LEU A 243 -0.04 9.10 12.23
N SER A 244 1.26 9.06 12.48
CA SER A 244 1.86 8.86 13.81
C SER A 244 1.48 9.94 14.84
N ASN A 245 1.01 11.10 14.39
CA ASN A 245 0.45 12.17 15.25
C ASN A 245 -1.07 12.06 15.44
N PHE A 246 -1.68 10.92 15.17
CA PHE A 246 -3.13 10.67 15.26
C PHE A 246 -4.00 11.54 14.35
N LYS A 247 -3.44 12.03 13.25
CA LYS A 247 -4.20 12.71 12.21
C LYS A 247 -4.71 11.71 11.18
N LEU A 248 -6.01 11.75 10.93
CA LEU A 248 -6.65 11.02 9.84
C LEU A 248 -6.45 11.77 8.54
N VAL A 249 -5.98 11.07 7.51
CA VAL A 249 -5.81 11.59 6.16
C VAL A 249 -6.32 10.61 5.12
N HIS A 250 -6.64 11.09 3.94
CA HIS A 250 -7.07 10.24 2.82
C HIS A 250 -5.90 9.48 2.19
N CYS A 251 -4.79 10.17 2.04
CA CYS A 251 -3.62 9.63 1.36
C CYS A 251 -2.35 10.27 1.93
N ASN A 252 -1.27 9.52 1.98
CA ASN A 252 0.02 10.01 2.44
C ASN A 252 0.58 11.16 1.58
N GLN A 253 0.23 11.18 0.30
CA GLN A 253 0.59 12.29 -0.61
C GLN A 253 -0.18 13.57 -0.31
N TYR A 254 -1.17 13.54 0.58
CA TYR A 254 -2.08 14.65 0.85
C TYR A 254 -2.29 14.86 2.36
N ARG A 255 -1.19 15.10 3.09
CA ARG A 255 -1.19 15.27 4.55
C ARG A 255 -1.76 16.61 5.02
N ASN A 256 -1.80 17.62 4.15
CA ASN A 256 -2.28 18.98 4.49
C ASN A 256 -3.79 19.01 4.81
N ASN A 257 -4.53 17.99 4.38
CA ASN A 257 -5.91 17.82 4.73
C ASN A 257 -6.06 16.68 5.71
N SER A 258 -6.12 17.01 6.97
CA SER A 258 -6.19 16.04 8.06
C SER A 258 -7.28 16.40 9.06
N LEU A 259 -7.77 15.38 9.75
CA LEU A 259 -8.70 15.48 10.86
C LEU A 259 -8.04 14.90 12.12
N ASP A 260 -8.02 15.64 13.21
CA ASP A 260 -7.57 15.13 14.49
C ASP A 260 -8.56 14.05 15.00
N ILE A 261 -8.04 12.87 15.34
CA ILE A 261 -8.85 11.73 15.79
C ILE A 261 -9.24 11.89 17.27
N PHE A 262 -8.37 12.51 18.06
CA PHE A 262 -8.63 12.77 19.48
C PHE A 262 -9.06 14.20 19.72
N ASN A 263 -10.10 14.34 20.54
CA ASN A 263 -10.50 15.63 21.11
C ASN A 263 -9.50 16.09 22.17
N PRO A 264 -9.52 17.39 22.58
CA PRO A 264 -8.66 17.89 23.66
C PRO A 264 -8.81 17.16 25.00
N ASP A 265 -9.97 16.56 25.28
CA ASP A 265 -10.25 15.76 26.48
C ASP A 265 -9.74 14.31 26.39
N GLY A 266 -9.11 13.94 25.27
CA GLY A 266 -8.60 12.59 25.03
C GLY A 266 -9.65 11.57 24.56
N SER A 267 -10.89 11.98 24.33
CA SER A 267 -11.91 11.14 23.68
C SER A 267 -11.69 11.06 22.17
N ILE A 268 -12.16 9.97 21.55
CA ILE A 268 -12.11 9.83 20.08
C ILE A 268 -13.34 10.50 19.47
N ILE A 269 -13.14 11.16 18.31
CA ILE A 269 -14.24 11.79 17.56
C ILE A 269 -15.32 10.76 17.18
N PRO A 270 -16.61 11.15 17.07
CA PRO A 270 -17.66 10.23 16.65
C PRO A 270 -17.41 9.60 15.27
N TYR A 271 -17.76 8.32 15.11
CA TYR A 271 -17.49 7.56 13.87
C TYR A 271 -18.13 8.17 12.62
N ASN A 272 -19.30 8.79 12.74
CA ASN A 272 -19.91 9.49 11.62
C ASN A 272 -19.04 10.66 11.11
N ARG A 273 -18.34 11.39 12.01
CA ARG A 273 -17.41 12.45 11.62
C ARG A 273 -16.16 11.87 10.93
N PHE A 274 -15.63 10.77 11.48
CA PHE A 274 -14.54 10.02 10.87
C PHE A 274 -14.90 9.53 9.46
N ALA A 275 -16.07 8.91 9.30
CA ALA A 275 -16.57 8.41 8.02
C ALA A 275 -16.89 9.52 7.02
N ASN A 276 -17.49 10.64 7.48
CA ASN A 276 -17.82 11.78 6.62
C ASN A 276 -16.60 12.51 6.10
N PHE A 277 -15.54 12.65 6.92
CA PHE A 277 -14.28 13.20 6.46
C PHE A 277 -13.74 12.42 5.26
N LEU A 278 -13.75 11.09 5.33
CA LEU A 278 -13.26 10.24 4.25
C LEU A 278 -14.17 10.26 3.00
N LYS A 279 -15.48 10.32 3.16
CA LYS A 279 -16.43 10.25 2.03
C LYS A 279 -16.60 11.58 1.31
N CYS A 280 -16.84 12.64 2.05
CA CYS A 280 -17.24 13.94 1.48
C CYS A 280 -16.02 14.77 1.08
N GLU A 281 -15.06 14.93 1.99
CA GLU A 281 -13.90 15.77 1.74
C GLU A 281 -12.93 15.14 0.73
N GLY A 282 -12.80 13.80 0.73
CA GLY A 282 -11.99 13.08 -0.25
C GLY A 282 -12.47 13.26 -1.68
N LEU A 283 -13.78 13.18 -1.89
CA LEU A 283 -14.36 13.35 -3.23
C LEU A 283 -14.21 14.79 -3.73
N THR A 284 -14.53 15.78 -2.91
CA THR A 284 -14.38 17.20 -3.29
C THR A 284 -12.97 17.55 -3.67
N LYS A 285 -11.99 17.06 -2.89
CA LYS A 285 -10.58 17.28 -3.20
C LYS A 285 -10.08 16.50 -4.39
N PHE A 286 -10.54 15.27 -4.59
CA PHE A 286 -10.26 14.54 -5.81
C PHE A 286 -10.70 15.30 -7.05
N LEU A 287 -11.89 15.87 -7.03
CA LEU A 287 -12.42 16.69 -8.13
C LEU A 287 -11.60 17.97 -8.35
N SER A 288 -11.08 18.60 -7.29
CA SER A 288 -10.24 19.79 -7.38
C SER A 288 -8.81 19.54 -7.89
N LEU A 289 -8.33 18.30 -7.85
CA LEU A 289 -6.96 17.90 -8.22
C LEU A 289 -6.85 17.33 -9.62
N GLN A 290 -7.87 17.50 -10.45
CA GLN A 290 -7.88 16.95 -11.78
C GLN A 290 -6.95 17.70 -12.71
N ASN A 291 -6.15 16.93 -13.46
CA ASN A 291 -5.37 17.48 -14.55
C ASN A 291 -6.32 18.07 -15.59
N THR A 292 -6.08 19.31 -16.02
CA THR A 292 -6.90 20.00 -17.01
C THR A 292 -7.09 19.17 -18.29
N GLY A 293 -6.07 18.40 -18.72
CA GLY A 293 -6.17 17.47 -19.86
C GLY A 293 -7.10 16.27 -19.64
N CYS A 294 -7.54 16.00 -18.41
CA CYS A 294 -8.54 14.97 -18.14
C CYS A 294 -9.98 15.49 -18.32
N MET A 295 -10.22 16.78 -18.22
CA MET A 295 -11.56 17.35 -18.28
C MET A 295 -12.22 17.13 -19.65
N ASP A 296 -11.43 17.17 -20.73
CA ASP A 296 -11.88 16.95 -22.11
C ASP A 296 -11.74 15.49 -22.57
N CYS A 297 -11.32 14.61 -21.67
CA CYS A 297 -11.08 13.21 -22.03
C CYS A 297 -12.39 12.40 -21.98
N LYS A 298 -12.72 11.74 -23.11
CA LYS A 298 -13.92 10.88 -23.22
C LYS A 298 -14.01 9.74 -22.20
N PHE A 299 -12.91 9.34 -21.59
CA PHE A 299 -12.87 8.29 -20.55
C PHE A 299 -13.02 8.85 -19.13
N PHE A 300 -12.88 10.17 -18.97
CA PHE A 300 -12.98 10.79 -17.67
C PHE A 300 -14.41 10.69 -17.13
N MET A 301 -14.58 10.26 -15.88
CA MET A 301 -15.88 9.93 -15.26
C MET A 301 -16.69 8.80 -15.94
N ALA A 302 -16.27 8.35 -17.13
CA ALA A 302 -16.85 7.21 -17.86
C ALA A 302 -15.98 5.95 -17.68
N GLY A 303 -15.59 5.67 -16.42
CA GLY A 303 -14.75 4.52 -16.04
C GLY A 303 -13.27 4.84 -15.86
N CYS A 304 -12.90 6.12 -15.86
CA CYS A 304 -11.57 6.58 -15.49
C CYS A 304 -11.69 7.81 -14.58
N ASN A 305 -11.01 7.79 -13.45
CA ASN A 305 -10.94 8.91 -12.51
C ASN A 305 -9.63 9.72 -12.62
N GLY A 306 -8.87 9.53 -13.70
CA GLY A 306 -7.61 10.22 -13.92
C GLY A 306 -6.41 9.62 -13.18
N GLY A 307 -6.57 8.47 -12.53
CA GLY A 307 -5.49 7.76 -11.85
C GLY A 307 -5.23 8.20 -10.41
N CYS A 308 -4.09 7.80 -9.89
CA CYS A 308 -3.67 8.13 -8.53
C CYS A 308 -3.38 9.64 -8.40
N VAL A 309 -3.94 10.26 -7.36
CA VAL A 309 -3.70 11.68 -7.07
C VAL A 309 -2.21 11.98 -6.79
N GLY A 310 -1.44 11.01 -6.27
CA GLY A 310 -0.01 11.16 -6.05
C GLY A 310 0.78 11.50 -7.32
N HIS A 311 0.34 11.02 -8.48
CA HIS A 311 0.95 11.36 -9.78
C HIS A 311 0.62 12.78 -10.26
N LYS A 312 -0.30 13.48 -9.60
CA LYS A 312 -0.82 14.79 -10.02
C LYS A 312 -0.23 15.97 -9.24
N PHE A 313 0.40 15.71 -8.08
CA PHE A 313 0.89 16.77 -7.17
C PHE A 313 2.28 17.32 -7.50
N LYS A 314 2.89 16.95 -8.59
CA LYS A 314 4.24 17.38 -8.95
C LYS A 314 4.32 18.46 -10.02
N HIS A 315 3.26 19.29 -10.13
CA HIS A 315 3.29 20.46 -11.02
C HIS A 315 3.14 21.73 -10.25
#